data_398343b89d5d56e99c0b86e61e1df4bd
#
_entry.id   398343b89d5d56e99c0b86e61e1df4bd
#
_cell.length_a   1.000
_cell.length_b   1.000
_cell.length_c   1.000
_cell.angle_alpha   90.00
_cell.angle_beta   90.00
_cell.angle_gamma   90.00
#
_symmetry.space_group_name_H-M   'P 1'
#
loop_
_entity.id
_entity.type
_entity.pdbx_description
1 polymer ?
#
loop_
_entity_poly.entity_id
_entity_poly.type
_entity_poly.pdbx_seq_one_letter_code
_entity_poly.pdbx_strand_id
1 'polypeptide(L)'
;RDDTKIVPVTNGKAMTIVMDFSAEKVNYGFGLNQTNAESTGAVSTVYADQIDNRSSFGVGNSLYGNVAGLTTMQKTGTVWDQIPSMYIRGLQTLNGNNGILLVVDGLERDNNWQVLNYITPEEVESVSVLRDAAAVALYGYRGINGVVNVVTKRGKYKTREINFSYDHSFDYQTRVPEMADAYTYASAVNEAYTNAGKSARYSQNELDAYKSGKYPYLYPNVNWADEVFRDQGTSDIATLSFRGGSTKMRYFTLLNLQNNRGFIKNTDM
;
A
#
# COMPACT_ATOMS: atom_id res chain seq x y z
N ARG A 1 -17.07 -2.77 13.25
CA ARG A 1 -17.11 -2.74 14.72
C ARG A 1 -18.37 -3.44 15.15
N ASP A 2 -18.24 -4.67 15.61
CA ASP A 2 -19.30 -5.38 16.30
C ASP A 2 -19.45 -4.76 17.69
N ASP A 3 -20.21 -3.70 17.79
CA ASP A 3 -20.78 -3.29 19.07
C ASP A 3 -21.85 -4.33 19.45
N THR A 4 -21.37 -5.52 19.84
CA THR A 4 -22.21 -6.53 20.48
C THR A 4 -22.61 -6.00 21.86
N LYS A 5 -23.66 -5.22 21.93
CA LYS A 5 -24.35 -4.95 23.22
C LYS A 5 -25.01 -6.25 23.66
N ILE A 6 -24.39 -6.90 24.63
CA ILE A 6 -25.07 -7.99 25.37
C ILE A 6 -26.17 -7.32 26.16
N VAL A 7 -27.42 -7.49 25.70
CA VAL A 7 -28.60 -7.01 26.42
C VAL A 7 -29.14 -8.19 27.19
N PRO A 8 -29.16 -8.14 28.55
CA PRO A 8 -29.74 -9.22 29.34
C PRO A 8 -31.24 -9.32 29.06
N VAL A 9 -31.69 -10.49 28.61
CA VAL A 9 -33.11 -10.77 28.40
C VAL A 9 -33.77 -11.04 29.75
N THR A 10 -34.60 -10.11 30.19
CA THR A 10 -35.41 -10.29 31.38
C THR A 10 -36.78 -10.88 30.97
N ASN A 11 -37.17 -12.00 31.55
CA ASN A 11 -38.39 -12.71 31.20
C ASN A 11 -39.64 -11.78 31.16
N GLY A 12 -40.28 -11.76 29.98
CA GLY A 12 -41.62 -11.18 29.81
C GLY A 12 -41.69 -9.72 29.38
N LYS A 13 -40.58 -9.05 29.06
CA LYS A 13 -40.60 -7.67 28.50
C LYS A 13 -40.17 -7.68 27.05
N ALA A 14 -40.87 -6.93 26.18
CA ALA A 14 -40.46 -6.69 24.81
C ALA A 14 -39.11 -6.01 24.82
N MET A 15 -38.15 -6.58 24.08
CA MET A 15 -36.82 -6.02 23.90
C MET A 15 -36.79 -5.30 22.56
N THR A 16 -36.56 -3.98 22.60
CA THR A 16 -36.31 -3.21 21.40
C THR A 16 -34.80 -3.10 21.24
N ILE A 17 -34.25 -3.77 20.23
CA ILE A 17 -32.85 -3.60 19.84
C ILE A 17 -32.84 -2.45 18.84
N VAL A 18 -32.30 -1.30 19.25
CA VAL A 18 -32.01 -0.19 18.33
C VAL A 18 -30.61 -0.44 17.82
N MET A 19 -30.49 -0.88 16.57
CA MET A 19 -29.21 -0.84 15.87
C MET A 19 -28.94 0.60 15.46
N ASP A 20 -27.97 1.22 16.10
CA ASP A 20 -27.53 2.55 15.74
C ASP A 20 -26.54 2.46 14.56
N PHE A 21 -27.04 2.51 13.34
CA PHE A 21 -26.25 2.65 12.13
C PHE A 21 -25.75 4.09 11.91
N SER A 22 -26.03 5.00 12.83
CA SER A 22 -25.69 6.43 12.71
C SER A 22 -24.23 6.74 13.05
N ALA A 23 -23.48 5.78 13.60
CA ALA A 23 -22.12 6.00 14.06
C ALA A 23 -21.10 6.12 12.92
N GLU A 24 -21.35 5.51 11.77
CA GLU A 24 -20.46 5.55 10.61
C GLU A 24 -20.83 6.71 9.69
N LYS A 25 -19.95 7.70 9.63
CA LYS A 25 -20.13 8.88 8.79
C LYS A 25 -19.25 8.78 7.54
N VAL A 26 -19.87 8.81 6.39
CA VAL A 26 -19.20 8.97 5.10
C VAL A 26 -18.75 10.40 4.95
N ASN A 27 -17.47 10.62 4.72
CA ASN A 27 -16.91 11.95 4.49
C ASN A 27 -16.72 12.17 2.98
N TYR A 28 -17.47 13.12 2.45
CA TYR A 28 -17.41 13.53 1.05
C TYR A 28 -16.34 14.61 0.77
N GLY A 29 -15.67 15.11 1.78
CA GLY A 29 -14.80 16.28 1.71
C GLY A 29 -15.55 17.61 1.98
N PHE A 30 -14.81 18.71 1.99
CA PHE A 30 -15.34 20.08 2.24
C PHE A 30 -16.22 20.22 3.48
N GLY A 31 -16.03 19.32 4.48
CA GLY A 31 -16.86 19.31 5.69
C GLY A 31 -18.23 18.63 5.53
N LEU A 32 -18.56 18.12 4.35
CA LEU A 32 -19.80 17.41 4.11
C LEU A 32 -19.69 15.95 4.63
N ASN A 33 -20.44 15.67 5.66
CA ASN A 33 -20.54 14.33 6.26
C ASN A 33 -21.99 13.86 6.24
N GLN A 34 -22.22 12.65 5.79
CA GLN A 34 -23.53 11.99 5.82
C GLN A 34 -23.40 10.67 6.57
N THR A 35 -24.48 10.22 7.18
CA THR A 35 -24.54 8.87 7.70
C THR A 35 -24.62 7.85 6.55
N ASN A 36 -24.21 6.62 6.77
CA ASN A 36 -24.33 5.57 5.74
C ASN A 36 -25.79 5.39 5.26
N ALA A 37 -26.76 5.62 6.15
CA ALA A 37 -28.18 5.53 5.83
C ALA A 37 -28.69 6.68 4.94
N GLU A 38 -28.07 7.85 5.01
CA GLU A 38 -28.43 9.06 4.22
C GLU A 38 -27.64 9.16 2.91
N SER A 39 -26.51 8.43 2.85
CA SER A 39 -25.63 8.43 1.68
C SER A 39 -26.30 7.72 0.50
N THR A 40 -26.57 8.45 -0.57
CA THR A 40 -27.09 7.89 -1.84
C THR A 40 -25.97 7.61 -2.84
N GLY A 41 -24.78 8.11 -2.59
CA GLY A 41 -23.61 7.92 -3.45
C GLY A 41 -22.93 6.56 -3.21
N ALA A 42 -22.29 6.02 -4.25
CA ALA A 42 -21.46 4.82 -4.13
C ALA A 42 -20.11 5.17 -3.49
N VAL A 43 -20.08 5.17 -2.17
CA VAL A 43 -18.89 5.45 -1.37
C VAL A 43 -18.50 4.21 -0.56
N SER A 44 -17.22 3.94 -0.47
CA SER A 44 -16.66 2.94 0.44
C SER A 44 -15.72 3.64 1.41
N THR A 45 -15.93 3.45 2.70
CA THR A 45 -15.08 4.06 3.74
C THR A 45 -14.41 2.96 4.56
N VAL A 46 -13.13 3.18 4.85
CA VAL A 46 -12.31 2.36 5.74
C VAL A 46 -11.87 3.25 6.89
N TYR A 47 -11.97 2.76 8.10
CA TYR A 47 -11.62 3.50 9.31
C TYR A 47 -10.26 3.08 9.87
N ALA A 48 -9.73 3.89 10.79
CA ALA A 48 -8.41 3.71 11.37
C ALA A 48 -8.15 2.28 11.88
N ASP A 49 -9.12 1.67 12.56
CA ASP A 49 -9.04 0.33 13.13
C ASP A 49 -8.87 -0.79 12.08
N GLN A 50 -9.29 -0.54 10.85
CA GLN A 50 -9.11 -1.44 9.71
C GLN A 50 -7.77 -1.20 8.99
N ILE A 51 -7.24 0.02 9.06
CA ILE A 51 -6.01 0.45 8.42
C ILE A 51 -4.80 0.10 9.29
N ASP A 52 -4.87 0.36 10.59
CA ASP A 52 -3.76 0.22 11.56
C ASP A 52 -3.28 -1.24 11.75
N ASN A 53 -4.03 -2.24 11.31
CA ASN A 53 -3.69 -3.66 11.46
C ASN A 53 -2.58 -4.14 10.49
N ARG A 54 -2.01 -3.25 9.71
CA ARG A 54 -0.96 -3.61 8.74
C ARG A 54 0.29 -2.78 8.97
N SER A 55 1.40 -3.48 9.20
CA SER A 55 2.72 -2.84 9.18
C SER A 55 3.02 -2.41 7.75
N SER A 56 2.87 -1.11 7.47
CA SER A 56 3.20 -0.52 6.18
C SER A 56 3.75 0.88 6.34
N PHE A 57 4.67 1.27 5.47
CA PHE A 57 5.33 2.58 5.53
C PHE A 57 4.38 3.74 5.29
N GLY A 58 3.43 3.58 4.40
CA GLY A 58 2.49 4.62 4.02
C GLY A 58 1.06 4.08 3.91
N VAL A 59 0.09 4.97 4.12
CA VAL A 59 -1.32 4.60 4.04
C VAL A 59 -1.72 4.00 2.69
N GLY A 60 -1.02 4.34 1.61
CA GLY A 60 -1.30 3.79 0.28
C GLY A 60 -1.26 2.27 0.25
N ASN A 61 -0.28 1.66 0.91
CA ASN A 61 -0.14 0.21 0.98
C ASN A 61 -1.17 -0.44 1.92
N SER A 62 -1.60 0.28 2.96
CA SER A 62 -2.64 -0.20 3.88
C SER A 62 -4.02 -0.29 3.23
N LEU A 63 -4.25 0.42 2.12
CA LEU A 63 -5.50 0.37 1.37
C LEU A 63 -5.63 -0.88 0.48
N TYR A 64 -4.56 -1.65 0.33
CA TYR A 64 -4.52 -2.83 -0.54
C TYR A 64 -5.54 -3.89 -0.11
N GLY A 65 -6.55 -4.13 -0.96
CA GLY A 65 -7.62 -5.10 -0.71
C GLY A 65 -8.59 -4.75 0.42
N ASN A 66 -8.45 -3.57 1.05
CA ASN A 66 -9.30 -3.15 2.17
C ASN A 66 -10.47 -2.27 1.75
N VAL A 67 -10.40 -1.64 0.58
CA VAL A 67 -11.41 -0.69 0.13
C VAL A 67 -12.15 -1.23 -1.08
N ALA A 68 -13.45 -1.44 -0.94
CA ALA A 68 -14.27 -1.94 -2.03
C ALA A 68 -14.31 -0.93 -3.19
N GLY A 69 -14.03 -1.43 -4.42
CA GLY A 69 -14.03 -0.65 -5.65
C GLY A 69 -12.77 0.18 -5.90
N LEU A 70 -11.76 0.09 -5.04
CA LEU A 70 -10.41 0.59 -5.28
C LEU A 70 -9.53 -0.58 -5.73
N THR A 71 -8.98 -0.49 -6.92
CA THR A 71 -7.96 -1.42 -7.41
C THR A 71 -6.59 -0.80 -7.16
N THR A 72 -5.77 -1.50 -6.41
CA THR A 72 -4.40 -1.08 -6.09
C THR A 72 -3.43 -2.08 -6.69
N MET A 73 -2.36 -1.60 -7.30
CA MET A 73 -1.32 -2.42 -7.90
C MET A 73 0.05 -1.88 -7.52
N GLN A 74 0.77 -2.66 -6.75
CA GLN A 74 2.17 -2.35 -6.43
C GLN A 74 3.05 -2.66 -7.65
N LYS A 75 3.80 -1.67 -8.11
CA LYS A 75 4.66 -1.79 -9.29
C LYS A 75 6.02 -2.36 -8.97
N THR A 76 6.56 -1.99 -7.82
CA THR A 76 7.90 -2.37 -7.39
C THR A 76 7.88 -2.82 -5.93
N GLY A 77 8.88 -3.59 -5.53
CA GLY A 77 9.14 -3.93 -4.13
C GLY A 77 10.29 -3.13 -3.53
N THR A 78 10.67 -2.02 -4.19
CA THR A 78 11.78 -1.18 -3.70
C THR A 78 11.34 -0.35 -2.50
N VAL A 79 12.24 -0.19 -1.56
CA VAL A 79 11.98 0.46 -0.27
C VAL A 79 11.50 1.91 -0.43
N TRP A 80 12.05 2.63 -1.40
CA TRP A 80 11.76 4.04 -1.63
C TRP A 80 10.62 4.32 -2.61
N ASP A 81 10.11 3.30 -3.30
CA ASP A 81 9.01 3.44 -4.28
C ASP A 81 7.95 2.36 -4.03
N GLN A 82 7.28 2.47 -2.91
CA GLN A 82 6.22 1.54 -2.51
C GLN A 82 4.81 2.04 -2.86
N ILE A 83 4.72 3.15 -3.61
CA ILE A 83 3.44 3.76 -3.93
C ILE A 83 2.67 2.86 -4.91
N PRO A 84 1.50 2.35 -4.52
CA PRO A 84 0.68 1.59 -5.43
C PRO A 84 0.05 2.50 -6.50
N SER A 85 -0.05 2.00 -7.72
CA SER A 85 -0.98 2.58 -8.69
C SER A 85 -2.41 2.26 -8.26
N MET A 86 -3.27 3.25 -8.27
CA MET A 86 -4.65 3.12 -7.83
C MET A 86 -5.61 3.48 -8.95
N TYR A 87 -6.67 2.69 -9.08
CA TYR A 87 -7.72 2.90 -10.06
C TYR A 87 -9.07 2.64 -9.43
N ILE A 88 -10.07 3.40 -9.81
CA ILE A 88 -11.46 3.16 -9.43
C ILE A 88 -12.20 2.68 -10.68
N ARG A 89 -12.83 1.50 -10.58
CA ARG A 89 -13.52 0.83 -11.71
C ARG A 89 -12.62 0.48 -12.90
N GLY A 90 -11.30 0.37 -12.67
CA GLY A 90 -10.32 0.01 -13.70
C GLY A 90 -9.82 1.19 -14.53
N LEU A 91 -9.19 0.85 -15.66
CA LEU A 91 -8.69 1.84 -16.63
C LEU A 91 -9.87 2.34 -17.50
N GLN A 92 -10.09 3.64 -17.51
CA GLN A 92 -11.22 4.25 -18.22
C GLN A 92 -10.83 4.82 -19.60
N THR A 93 -9.53 5.01 -19.84
CA THR A 93 -9.01 5.55 -21.10
C THR A 93 -7.71 4.85 -21.48
N LEU A 94 -7.47 4.66 -22.77
CA LEU A 94 -6.24 4.07 -23.30
C LEU A 94 -5.08 5.07 -23.33
N ASN A 95 -5.33 6.31 -23.73
CA ASN A 95 -4.30 7.33 -23.95
C ASN A 95 -4.43 8.56 -23.06
N GLY A 96 -5.45 8.60 -22.20
CA GLY A 96 -5.71 9.72 -21.30
C GLY A 96 -5.21 9.46 -19.87
N ASN A 97 -5.46 10.42 -19.00
CA ASN A 97 -5.15 10.30 -17.59
C ASN A 97 -6.20 9.41 -16.88
N ASN A 98 -5.77 8.29 -16.35
CA ASN A 98 -6.56 7.40 -15.51
C ASN A 98 -6.37 7.64 -14.00
N GLY A 99 -5.60 8.65 -13.63
CA GLY A 99 -5.34 9.00 -12.23
C GLY A 99 -6.62 9.43 -11.51
N ILE A 100 -6.82 8.91 -10.33
CA ILE A 100 -7.88 9.32 -9.42
C ILE A 100 -7.44 10.56 -8.63
N LEU A 101 -8.38 11.41 -8.23
CA LEU A 101 -8.08 12.58 -7.44
C LEU A 101 -7.82 12.18 -5.98
N LEU A 102 -6.67 12.61 -5.43
CA LEU A 102 -6.38 12.48 -4.02
C LEU A 102 -6.74 13.77 -3.29
N VAL A 103 -7.49 13.64 -2.20
CA VAL A 103 -7.85 14.73 -1.30
C VAL A 103 -7.40 14.37 0.11
N VAL A 104 -6.68 15.26 0.77
CA VAL A 104 -6.22 15.08 2.14
C VAL A 104 -6.71 16.23 2.98
N ASP A 105 -7.53 15.96 3.98
CA ASP A 105 -8.16 16.97 4.86
C ASP A 105 -8.86 18.12 4.10
N GLY A 106 -9.47 17.78 2.97
CA GLY A 106 -10.19 18.74 2.11
C GLY A 106 -9.30 19.49 1.12
N LEU A 107 -7.99 19.23 1.08
CA LEU A 107 -7.08 19.81 0.11
C LEU A 107 -6.82 18.81 -1.02
N GLU A 108 -7.12 19.24 -2.24
CA GLU A 108 -6.83 18.45 -3.44
C GLU A 108 -5.31 18.34 -3.66
N ARG A 109 -4.86 17.15 -4.00
CA ARG A 109 -3.46 16.84 -4.32
C ARG A 109 -3.40 16.36 -5.76
N ASP A 110 -2.93 17.22 -6.64
CA ASP A 110 -2.82 16.91 -8.07
C ASP A 110 -1.85 15.75 -8.31
N ASN A 111 -2.37 14.59 -8.69
CA ASN A 111 -1.64 13.39 -9.13
C ASN A 111 -0.40 13.00 -8.29
N ASN A 112 -0.25 13.61 -7.11
CA ASN A 112 0.91 13.36 -6.27
C ASN A 112 0.62 12.27 -5.22
N TRP A 113 0.54 11.02 -5.72
CA TRP A 113 0.39 9.83 -4.88
C TRP A 113 1.53 9.67 -3.87
N GLN A 114 2.66 10.33 -4.10
CA GLN A 114 3.79 10.35 -3.16
C GLN A 114 3.38 10.87 -1.77
N VAL A 115 2.37 11.71 -1.69
CA VAL A 115 1.82 12.17 -0.41
C VAL A 115 1.36 11.00 0.47
N LEU A 116 0.85 9.91 -0.12
CA LEU A 116 0.42 8.73 0.65
C LEU A 116 1.58 7.96 1.30
N ASN A 117 2.82 8.15 0.84
CA ASN A 117 4.00 7.59 1.52
C ASN A 117 4.40 8.38 2.75
N TYR A 118 4.02 9.67 2.82
CA TYR A 118 4.33 10.53 3.95
C TYR A 118 3.25 10.53 5.02
N ILE A 119 2.08 9.98 4.71
CA ILE A 119 0.98 9.80 5.67
C ILE A 119 1.08 8.39 6.23
N THR A 120 1.33 8.27 7.52
CA THR A 120 1.37 6.96 8.18
C THR A 120 -0.04 6.44 8.46
N PRO A 121 -0.25 5.11 8.49
CA PRO A 121 -1.56 4.54 8.81
C PRO A 121 -2.13 5.04 10.14
N GLU A 122 -1.24 5.23 11.14
CA GLU A 122 -1.60 5.69 12.49
C GLU A 122 -2.10 7.12 12.52
N GLU A 123 -1.78 7.92 11.49
CA GLU A 123 -2.21 9.31 11.34
C GLU A 123 -3.63 9.43 10.78
N VAL A 124 -4.11 8.37 10.12
CA VAL A 124 -5.38 8.39 9.40
C VAL A 124 -6.56 8.09 10.33
N GLU A 125 -7.62 8.87 10.24
CA GLU A 125 -8.92 8.64 10.86
C GLU A 125 -9.81 7.76 9.98
N SER A 126 -9.89 8.10 8.69
CA SER A 126 -10.66 7.37 7.69
C SER A 126 -10.19 7.67 6.27
N VAL A 127 -10.44 6.72 5.38
CA VAL A 127 -10.28 6.89 3.92
C VAL A 127 -11.60 6.56 3.25
N SER A 128 -12.15 7.52 2.50
CA SER A 128 -13.38 7.35 1.73
C SER A 128 -13.08 7.36 0.24
N VAL A 129 -13.57 6.36 -0.47
CA VAL A 129 -13.45 6.24 -1.94
C VAL A 129 -14.79 6.55 -2.58
N LEU A 130 -14.84 7.67 -3.29
CA LEU A 130 -16.01 8.17 -3.98
C LEU A 130 -15.98 7.68 -5.43
N ARG A 131 -16.97 6.89 -5.84
CA ARG A 131 -16.93 6.11 -7.08
C ARG A 131 -17.92 6.51 -8.14
N ASP A 132 -18.96 7.25 -7.81
CA ASP A 132 -20.00 7.64 -8.76
C ASP A 132 -20.09 9.15 -8.97
N ALA A 133 -20.81 9.55 -10.01
CA ALA A 133 -20.95 10.94 -10.39
C ALA A 133 -21.56 11.81 -9.28
N ALA A 134 -22.52 11.28 -8.51
CA ALA A 134 -23.16 12.00 -7.41
C ALA A 134 -22.16 12.27 -6.29
N ALA A 135 -21.35 11.27 -5.93
CA ALA A 135 -20.35 11.38 -4.87
C ALA A 135 -19.20 12.33 -5.26
N VAL A 136 -18.80 12.35 -6.54
CA VAL A 136 -17.67 13.18 -7.01
C VAL A 136 -18.10 14.55 -7.54
N ALA A 137 -19.38 14.87 -7.59
CA ALA A 137 -19.90 16.14 -8.13
C ALA A 137 -19.25 17.38 -7.50
N LEU A 138 -18.88 17.30 -6.22
CA LEU A 138 -18.19 18.38 -5.50
C LEU A 138 -16.81 18.73 -6.06
N TYR A 139 -16.16 17.78 -6.76
CA TYR A 139 -14.80 17.91 -7.29
C TYR A 139 -14.76 18.25 -8.79
N GLY A 140 -15.94 18.38 -9.41
CA GLY A 140 -16.05 18.72 -10.83
C GLY A 140 -15.31 17.72 -11.74
N TYR A 141 -14.73 18.23 -12.84
CA TYR A 141 -14.04 17.40 -13.83
C TYR A 141 -12.80 16.69 -13.28
N ARG A 142 -12.16 17.20 -12.21
CA ARG A 142 -10.99 16.57 -11.57
C ARG A 142 -11.34 15.25 -10.92
N GLY A 143 -12.56 15.09 -10.44
CA GLY A 143 -13.06 13.86 -9.84
C GLY A 143 -13.58 12.82 -10.82
N ILE A 144 -13.46 13.01 -12.15
CA ILE A 144 -14.08 12.14 -13.16
C ILE A 144 -13.69 10.68 -13.04
N ASN A 145 -12.45 10.39 -12.66
CA ASN A 145 -11.93 9.03 -12.45
C ASN A 145 -12.18 8.51 -11.03
N GLY A 146 -12.91 9.27 -10.21
CA GLY A 146 -13.15 9.01 -8.80
C GLY A 146 -12.22 9.79 -7.87
N VAL A 147 -12.56 9.78 -6.58
CA VAL A 147 -11.84 10.54 -5.54
C VAL A 147 -11.51 9.62 -4.38
N VAL A 148 -10.27 9.71 -3.90
CA VAL A 148 -9.85 9.14 -2.61
C VAL A 148 -9.69 10.29 -1.62
N ASN A 149 -10.54 10.33 -0.62
CA ASN A 149 -10.55 11.36 0.42
C ASN A 149 -9.99 10.77 1.72
N VAL A 150 -8.82 11.27 2.13
CA VAL A 150 -8.12 10.89 3.37
C VAL A 150 -8.41 11.94 4.42
N VAL A 151 -8.85 11.50 5.58
CA VAL A 151 -9.07 12.34 6.76
C VAL A 151 -8.08 11.92 7.84
N THR A 152 -7.29 12.89 8.33
CA THR A 152 -6.32 12.62 9.38
C THR A 152 -6.92 12.74 10.78
N LYS A 153 -6.32 12.03 11.74
CA LYS A 153 -6.71 12.06 13.16
C LYS A 153 -6.52 13.47 13.72
N ARG A 154 -7.52 13.95 14.44
CA ARG A 154 -7.48 15.25 15.13
C ARG A 154 -7.59 15.05 16.64
N GLY A 155 -7.14 16.01 17.40
CA GLY A 155 -7.30 16.01 18.84
C GLY A 155 -8.77 15.87 19.27
N LYS A 156 -9.00 15.21 20.40
CA LYS A 156 -10.33 15.06 21.01
C LYS A 156 -10.45 15.96 22.23
N TYR A 157 -11.61 16.58 22.44
CA TYR A 157 -11.88 17.40 23.63
C TYR A 157 -11.94 16.53 24.90
N LYS A 158 -11.41 17.05 25.98
CA LYS A 158 -11.47 16.46 27.33
C LYS A 158 -10.91 15.02 27.42
N THR A 159 -9.98 14.67 26.55
CA THR A 159 -9.31 13.36 26.55
C THR A 159 -7.79 13.52 26.58
N ARG A 160 -7.11 12.47 27.00
CA ARG A 160 -5.67 12.28 26.85
C ARG A 160 -5.43 10.84 26.45
N GLU A 161 -4.90 10.63 25.28
CA GLU A 161 -4.56 9.33 24.73
C GLU A 161 -3.07 9.37 24.36
N ILE A 162 -2.33 8.37 24.80
CA ILE A 162 -0.93 8.18 24.44
C ILE A 162 -0.87 6.76 23.87
N ASN A 163 -0.47 6.65 22.61
CA ASN A 163 -0.32 5.35 21.98
C ASN A 163 1.14 5.19 21.54
N PHE A 164 1.68 4.03 21.82
CA PHE A 164 2.98 3.60 21.34
C PHE A 164 2.82 2.27 20.63
N SER A 165 3.35 2.17 19.43
CA SER A 165 3.46 0.92 18.68
C SER A 165 4.89 0.70 18.22
N TYR A 166 5.31 -0.55 18.18
CA TYR A 166 6.55 -0.97 17.56
C TYR A 166 6.28 -2.24 16.76
N ASP A 167 6.55 -2.15 15.48
CA ASP A 167 6.37 -3.23 14.54
C ASP A 167 7.71 -3.62 13.95
N HIS A 168 8.04 -4.91 14.07
CA HIS A 168 9.19 -5.52 13.41
C HIS A 168 8.70 -6.55 12.44
N SER A 169 9.09 -6.43 11.17
CA SER A 169 8.68 -7.36 10.13
C SER A 169 9.87 -7.95 9.38
N PHE A 170 9.67 -9.17 8.93
CA PHE A 170 10.59 -9.90 8.07
C PHE A 170 9.96 -10.06 6.71
N ASP A 171 10.67 -9.62 5.69
CA ASP A 171 10.23 -9.70 4.30
C ASP A 171 11.02 -10.80 3.60
N TYR A 172 10.31 -11.70 2.92
CA TYR A 172 10.92 -12.77 2.15
C TYR A 172 10.53 -12.67 0.69
N GLN A 173 11.47 -13.00 -0.18
CA GLN A 173 11.17 -13.11 -1.60
C GLN A 173 10.31 -14.36 -1.82
N THR A 174 9.09 -14.18 -2.31
CA THR A 174 8.15 -15.29 -2.56
C THR A 174 8.57 -16.14 -3.76
N ARG A 175 9.29 -15.55 -4.71
CA ARG A 175 9.79 -16.25 -5.89
C ARG A 175 11.03 -15.55 -6.44
N VAL A 176 12.12 -16.25 -6.51
CA VAL A 176 13.32 -15.83 -7.21
C VAL A 176 13.43 -16.70 -8.47
N PRO A 177 13.57 -16.12 -9.67
CA PRO A 177 13.81 -16.90 -10.88
C PRO A 177 15.14 -17.68 -10.75
N GLU A 178 15.11 -18.96 -11.02
CA GLU A 178 16.34 -19.75 -11.15
C GLU A 178 17.07 -19.33 -12.44
N MET A 179 18.29 -18.84 -12.29
CA MET A 179 19.12 -18.43 -13.43
C MET A 179 19.96 -19.62 -13.88
N ALA A 180 20.05 -19.80 -15.20
CA ALA A 180 20.96 -20.76 -15.78
C ALA A 180 22.41 -20.36 -15.49
N ASP A 181 23.26 -21.33 -15.19
CA ASP A 181 24.70 -21.10 -15.10
C ASP A 181 25.29 -20.74 -16.49
N ALA A 182 26.52 -20.23 -16.50
CA ALA A 182 27.16 -19.76 -17.73
C ALA A 182 27.32 -20.85 -18.78
N TYR A 183 27.61 -22.10 -18.36
CA TYR A 183 27.71 -23.24 -19.27
C TYR A 183 26.37 -23.60 -19.90
N THR A 184 25.33 -23.71 -19.10
CA THR A 184 23.95 -24.02 -19.56
C THR A 184 23.45 -22.94 -20.51
N TYR A 185 23.68 -21.67 -20.16
CA TYR A 185 23.31 -20.53 -21.02
C TYR A 185 24.06 -20.59 -22.36
N ALA A 186 25.38 -20.75 -22.36
CA ALA A 186 26.20 -20.78 -23.59
C ALA A 186 25.82 -21.96 -24.48
N SER A 187 25.55 -23.13 -23.88
CA SER A 187 25.10 -24.33 -24.59
C SER A 187 23.73 -24.11 -25.25
N ALA A 188 22.77 -23.56 -24.53
CA ALA A 188 21.45 -23.26 -25.06
C ALA A 188 21.48 -22.23 -26.20
N VAL A 189 22.34 -21.22 -26.07
CA VAL A 189 22.57 -20.23 -27.14
C VAL A 189 23.14 -20.89 -28.39
N ASN A 190 24.11 -21.79 -28.25
CA ASN A 190 24.67 -22.53 -29.39
C ASN A 190 23.63 -23.40 -30.08
N GLU A 191 22.80 -24.09 -29.30
CA GLU A 191 21.69 -24.88 -29.83
C GLU A 191 20.69 -24.00 -30.61
N ALA A 192 20.31 -22.85 -30.06
CA ALA A 192 19.43 -21.91 -30.74
C ALA A 192 20.02 -21.37 -32.06
N TYR A 193 21.34 -21.09 -32.09
CA TYR A 193 22.02 -20.66 -33.30
C TYR A 193 22.06 -21.77 -34.35
N THR A 194 22.35 -23.01 -33.93
CA THR A 194 22.35 -24.17 -34.83
C THR A 194 20.96 -24.43 -35.41
N ASN A 195 19.93 -24.36 -34.59
CA ASN A 195 18.53 -24.52 -35.00
C ASN A 195 18.08 -23.41 -35.99
N ALA A 196 18.68 -22.23 -35.89
CA ALA A 196 18.46 -21.13 -36.82
C ALA A 196 19.34 -21.20 -38.10
N GLY A 197 20.08 -22.31 -38.31
CA GLY A 197 20.98 -22.49 -39.44
C GLY A 197 22.24 -21.61 -39.41
N LYS A 198 22.64 -21.10 -38.26
CA LYS A 198 23.82 -20.29 -38.01
C LYS A 198 24.93 -21.10 -37.35
N SER A 199 26.18 -20.66 -37.50
CA SER A 199 27.31 -21.24 -36.79
C SER A 199 27.17 -20.99 -35.27
N ALA A 200 27.66 -21.95 -34.44
CA ALA A 200 27.69 -21.81 -33.01
C ALA A 200 28.40 -20.51 -32.59
N ARG A 201 27.84 -19.84 -31.59
CA ARG A 201 28.39 -18.56 -31.07
C ARG A 201 29.59 -18.77 -30.17
N TYR A 202 29.54 -19.82 -29.35
CA TYR A 202 30.60 -20.19 -28.42
C TYR A 202 31.34 -21.41 -28.92
N SER A 203 32.67 -21.36 -28.92
CA SER A 203 33.53 -22.49 -29.29
C SER A 203 33.51 -23.59 -28.23
N GLN A 204 33.92 -24.81 -28.58
CA GLN A 204 33.99 -25.90 -27.61
C GLN A 204 34.97 -25.58 -26.46
N ASN A 205 36.07 -24.90 -26.73
CA ASN A 205 37.03 -24.50 -25.69
C ASN A 205 36.44 -23.51 -24.71
N GLU A 206 35.55 -22.61 -25.14
CA GLU A 206 34.82 -21.68 -24.25
C GLU A 206 33.80 -22.42 -23.41
N LEU A 207 33.06 -23.37 -23.97
CA LEU A 207 32.14 -24.20 -23.23
C LEU A 207 32.86 -25.01 -22.13
N ASP A 208 34.01 -25.62 -22.47
CA ASP A 208 34.85 -26.38 -21.54
C ASP A 208 35.42 -25.46 -20.45
N ALA A 209 35.77 -24.21 -20.78
CA ALA A 209 36.21 -23.22 -19.82
C ALA A 209 35.13 -22.82 -18.84
N TYR A 210 33.89 -22.55 -19.30
CA TYR A 210 32.73 -22.32 -18.43
C TYR A 210 32.44 -23.51 -17.53
N LYS A 211 32.45 -24.75 -18.07
CA LYS A 211 32.17 -25.96 -17.33
C LYS A 211 33.22 -26.25 -16.27
N SER A 212 34.50 -26.03 -16.56
CA SER A 212 35.60 -26.30 -15.63
C SER A 212 35.79 -25.24 -14.56
N GLY A 213 35.30 -23.99 -14.78
CA GLY A 213 35.54 -22.84 -13.90
C GLY A 213 37.02 -22.44 -13.75
N LYS A 214 37.91 -22.95 -14.60
CA LYS A 214 39.38 -22.81 -14.48
C LYS A 214 39.86 -21.35 -14.63
N TYR A 215 39.10 -20.53 -15.37
CA TYR A 215 39.47 -19.15 -15.67
C TYR A 215 38.35 -18.18 -15.28
N PRO A 216 38.10 -17.97 -13.96
CA PRO A 216 36.91 -17.24 -13.49
C PRO A 216 36.85 -15.78 -13.89
N TYR A 217 37.98 -15.14 -14.21
CA TYR A 217 38.04 -13.75 -14.70
C TYR A 217 37.77 -13.64 -16.20
N LEU A 218 38.10 -14.64 -16.99
CA LEU A 218 37.87 -14.67 -18.44
C LEU A 218 36.49 -15.25 -18.79
N TYR A 219 36.09 -16.26 -18.06
CA TYR A 219 34.83 -16.98 -18.25
C TYR A 219 34.05 -17.00 -16.91
N PRO A 220 33.51 -15.85 -16.49
CA PRO A 220 32.83 -15.75 -15.20
C PRO A 220 31.53 -16.55 -15.19
N ASN A 221 31.28 -17.21 -14.07
CA ASN A 221 30.00 -17.84 -13.77
C ASN A 221 29.49 -17.28 -12.45
N VAL A 222 28.87 -16.09 -12.54
CA VAL A 222 28.38 -15.34 -11.37
C VAL A 222 26.87 -15.34 -11.36
N ASN A 223 26.27 -15.76 -10.28
CA ASN A 223 24.86 -15.52 -10.04
C ASN A 223 24.66 -14.10 -9.49
N TRP A 224 24.33 -13.17 -10.38
CA TRP A 224 24.15 -11.77 -10.01
C TRP A 224 22.98 -11.56 -9.04
N ALA A 225 22.01 -12.47 -9.03
CA ALA A 225 20.92 -12.39 -8.07
C ALA A 225 21.45 -12.58 -6.63
N ASP A 226 22.29 -13.58 -6.39
CA ASP A 226 22.89 -13.84 -5.08
C ASP A 226 23.85 -12.75 -4.64
N GLU A 227 24.55 -12.11 -5.60
CA GLU A 227 25.46 -11.02 -5.30
C GLU A 227 24.73 -9.74 -4.92
N VAL A 228 23.61 -9.43 -5.58
CA VAL A 228 22.89 -8.17 -5.43
C VAL A 228 21.80 -8.27 -4.37
N PHE A 229 21.11 -9.39 -4.30
CA PHE A 229 19.98 -9.55 -3.39
C PHE A 229 20.36 -10.23 -2.07
N ARG A 230 19.59 -9.89 -1.05
CA ARG A 230 19.55 -10.59 0.25
C ARG A 230 18.39 -11.56 0.25
N ASP A 231 18.52 -12.64 0.97
CA ASP A 231 17.43 -13.63 1.14
C ASP A 231 16.27 -13.04 1.95
N GLN A 232 16.57 -12.09 2.84
CA GLN A 232 15.62 -11.51 3.78
C GLN A 232 15.80 -10.00 3.91
N GLY A 233 14.69 -9.27 3.82
CA GLY A 233 14.55 -7.89 4.25
C GLY A 233 14.05 -7.79 5.69
N THR A 234 14.23 -6.65 6.33
CA THR A 234 13.68 -6.35 7.65
C THR A 234 13.16 -4.93 7.68
N SER A 235 12.06 -4.72 8.40
CA SER A 235 11.49 -3.39 8.59
C SER A 235 11.16 -3.17 10.06
N ASP A 236 11.57 -2.02 10.57
CA ASP A 236 11.28 -1.56 11.93
C ASP A 236 10.47 -0.27 11.84
N ILE A 237 9.32 -0.23 12.47
CA ILE A 237 8.48 0.97 12.56
C ILE A 237 8.16 1.22 14.02
N ALA A 238 8.54 2.38 14.54
CA ALA A 238 8.22 2.81 15.90
C ALA A 238 7.37 4.08 15.82
N THR A 239 6.17 4.04 16.37
CA THR A 239 5.23 5.16 16.36
C THR A 239 4.85 5.56 17.77
N LEU A 240 4.92 6.85 18.07
CA LEU A 240 4.45 7.43 19.31
C LEU A 240 3.48 8.57 18.99
N SER A 241 2.26 8.47 19.49
CA SER A 241 1.25 9.50 19.28
C SER A 241 0.66 10.02 20.59
N PHE A 242 0.40 11.32 20.59
CA PHE A 242 -0.26 12.05 21.66
C PHE A 242 -1.52 12.70 21.10
N ARG A 243 -2.65 12.35 21.65
CA ARG A 243 -3.95 12.88 21.23
C ARG A 243 -4.69 13.41 22.46
N GLY A 244 -5.16 14.65 22.39
CA GLY A 244 -5.87 15.18 23.53
C GLY A 244 -6.45 16.56 23.29
N GLY A 245 -6.97 17.14 24.38
CA GLY A 245 -7.47 18.49 24.38
C GLY A 245 -8.21 18.89 25.64
N SER A 246 -8.34 20.19 25.78
CA SER A 246 -9.17 20.85 26.77
C SER A 246 -10.52 21.24 26.15
N THR A 247 -11.33 22.01 26.85
CA THR A 247 -12.57 22.59 26.31
C THR A 247 -12.31 23.62 25.20
N LYS A 248 -11.09 24.22 25.14
CA LYS A 248 -10.77 25.32 24.21
C LYS A 248 -9.77 24.92 23.13
N MET A 249 -8.93 23.88 23.38
CA MET A 249 -7.84 23.51 22.49
C MET A 249 -7.82 21.99 22.31
N ARG A 250 -7.51 21.56 21.09
CA ARG A 250 -7.27 20.14 20.74
C ARG A 250 -5.89 20.02 20.12
N TYR A 251 -5.22 18.91 20.38
CA TYR A 251 -3.92 18.62 19.78
C TYR A 251 -3.83 17.15 19.38
N PHE A 252 -3.10 16.91 18.32
CA PHE A 252 -2.63 15.62 17.88
C PHE A 252 -1.17 15.78 17.45
N THR A 253 -0.31 14.94 17.98
CA THR A 253 1.12 14.92 17.64
C THR A 253 1.51 13.48 17.42
N LEU A 254 2.24 13.22 16.36
CA LEU A 254 2.74 11.90 16.00
C LEU A 254 4.24 12.00 15.71
N LEU A 255 4.99 11.06 16.26
CA LEU A 255 6.38 10.78 15.94
C LEU A 255 6.45 9.37 15.38
N ASN A 256 6.92 9.25 14.14
CA ASN A 256 7.12 7.97 13.48
C ASN A 256 8.60 7.84 13.09
N LEU A 257 9.20 6.73 13.45
CA LEU A 257 10.56 6.36 13.09
C LEU A 257 10.50 5.06 12.29
N GLN A 258 11.10 5.07 11.13
CA GLN A 258 11.10 3.93 10.23
C GLN A 258 12.52 3.61 9.82
N ASN A 259 12.85 2.31 9.84
CA ASN A 259 14.10 1.78 9.34
C ASN A 259 13.78 0.56 8.47
N ASN A 260 14.15 0.61 7.21
CA ASN A 260 13.82 -0.45 6.27
C ASN A 260 15.08 -0.94 5.56
N ARG A 261 15.31 -2.24 5.64
CA ARG A 261 16.34 -2.96 4.91
C ARG A 261 15.70 -3.80 3.83
N GLY A 262 15.72 -3.28 2.61
CA GLY A 262 15.19 -3.96 1.43
C GLY A 262 16.03 -5.16 1.00
N PHE A 263 15.60 -5.81 -0.08
CA PHE A 263 16.29 -6.97 -0.63
C PHE A 263 17.61 -6.64 -1.34
N ILE A 264 17.81 -5.42 -1.81
CA ILE A 264 19.05 -5.04 -2.49
C ILE A 264 20.10 -4.67 -1.44
N LYS A 265 21.27 -5.31 -1.50
CA LYS A 265 22.38 -5.01 -0.59
C LYS A 265 22.83 -3.55 -0.75
N ASN A 266 23.19 -2.89 0.34
CA ASN A 266 23.68 -1.51 0.41
C ASN A 266 22.70 -0.41 -0.04
N THR A 267 21.40 -0.68 0.04
CA THR A 267 20.32 0.30 -0.25
C THR A 267 19.37 0.44 0.95
N ASP A 268 19.88 0.30 2.15
CA ASP A 268 19.11 0.42 3.38
C ASP A 268 18.65 1.88 3.61
N MET A 269 17.47 2.08 4.20
CA MET A 269 16.83 3.36 4.40
C MET A 269 16.28 3.50 5.83
#